data_9bcb19f8e38d31907ad15b05e833dbfd
#
_entry.id   9bcb19f8e38d31907ad15b05e833dbfd
#
_cell.length_a   1.000
_cell.length_b   1.000
_cell.length_c   1.000
_cell.angle_alpha   90.00
_cell.angle_beta   90.00
_cell.angle_gamma   90.00
#
_symmetry.space_group_name_H-M   'P 1'
#
loop_
_entity.id
_entity.type
_entity.pdbx_description
1 polymer ?
#
loop_
_entity_poly.entity_id
_entity_poly.type
_entity_poly.pdbx_seq_one_letter_code
_entity_poly.pdbx_strand_id
1 'polypeptide(L)'
;MNAFARLLLCTALSGLALGAQARTFEVSDFAELDNAVIEAEDGDEIVIKKGVYELEAPLEIFSRVTVRGEQGAVIDAGGRGSGFIVRVPKVRIENLTVRNYGGDLYARDAGVMVGDGADGTELVNLTL
;
A
#
# COMPACT_ATOMS: atom_id res chain seq x y z
N MET A 1 -13.14 36.60 14.83
CA MET A 1 -12.88 36.19 14.81
C MET A 1 -12.45 35.61 14.78
N ASN A 2 -12.44 35.46 14.70
CA ASN A 2 -12.05 34.86 14.67
C ASN A 2 -11.66 33.98 14.40
N ALA A 3 -12.00 33.67 14.36
CA ALA A 3 -11.73 32.63 14.04
C ALA A 3 -11.02 32.47 13.04
N PHE A 4 -10.93 33.26 12.60
CA PHE A 4 -10.18 33.05 11.79
C PHE A 4 -9.04 33.03 11.89
N ALA A 5 -8.95 33.45 12.50
CA ALA A 5 -7.92 33.49 12.65
C ALA A 5 -7.28 32.52 12.96
N ARG A 6 -7.70 32.12 13.49
CA ARG A 6 -7.10 31.13 13.72
C ARG A 6 -6.84 30.32 12.84
N LEU A 7 -7.03 30.47 12.25
CA LEU A 7 -6.85 29.68 11.41
C LEU A 7 -5.75 29.66 10.80
N LEU A 8 -5.34 30.57 10.77
CA LEU A 8 -4.34 30.55 10.31
C LEU A 8 -3.41 30.13 10.79
N LEU A 9 -3.42 30.16 11.55
CA LEU A 9 -2.63 29.64 12.02
C LEU A 9 -2.27 28.65 11.92
N CYS A 10 -2.62 28.45 12.02
CA CYS A 10 -2.28 27.36 12.06
C CYS A 10 -1.59 27.00 11.17
N THR A 11 -1.42 27.59 10.69
CA THR A 11 -0.80 27.17 9.91
C THR A 11 0.33 27.13 9.91
N ALA A 12 0.67 27.71 10.12
CA ALA A 12 1.65 27.58 10.07
C ALA A 12 2.37 26.97 10.59
N LEU A 13 2.34 26.96 11.04
CA LEU A 13 2.94 26.25 11.45
C LEU A 13 3.18 25.35 11.13
N SER A 14 2.89 25.48 11.07
CA SER A 14 3.00 24.41 10.88
C SER A 14 3.72 24.02 9.93
N GLY A 15 3.80 24.62 9.30
CA GLY A 15 4.36 24.22 8.35
C GLY A 15 5.54 23.79 8.34
N LEU A 16 5.83 24.03 8.77
CA LEU A 16 6.79 23.66 8.71
C LEU A 16 7.08 22.66 8.37
N ALA A 17 6.67 22.49 8.63
CA ALA A 17 6.93 21.40 8.52
C ALA A 17 7.01 20.88 7.38
N LEU A 18 7.07 21.23 7.02
CA LEU A 18 7.24 20.89 6.15
C LEU A 18 7.23 19.80 5.63
N GLY A 19 7.04 19.45 5.76
CA GLY A 19 7.30 18.58 5.31
C GLY A 19 6.68 17.57 4.88
N ALA A 20 7.03 16.59 5.17
CA ALA A 20 6.66 15.36 4.78
C ALA A 20 5.47 14.92 5.53
N GLN A 21 4.40 15.47 5.21
CA GLN A 21 3.17 15.07 5.80
C GLN A 21 2.68 13.80 5.15
N ALA A 22 2.38 12.78 5.94
CA ALA A 22 1.86 11.52 5.45
C ALA A 22 0.55 11.75 4.72
N ARG A 23 0.40 11.06 3.60
CA ARG A 23 -0.81 11.13 2.78
C ARG A 23 -1.54 9.80 2.85
N THR A 24 -2.83 9.84 2.59
CA THR A 24 -3.66 8.65 2.46
C THR A 24 -4.20 8.60 1.04
N PHE A 25 -3.94 7.49 0.36
CA PHE A 25 -4.48 7.23 -0.97
C PHE A 25 -5.62 6.24 -0.81
N GLU A 26 -6.84 6.65 -1.16
CA GLU A 26 -7.97 5.72 -1.20
C GLU A 26 -8.18 5.28 -2.62
N VAL A 27 -8.15 3.98 -2.87
CA VAL A 27 -8.21 3.43 -4.22
C VAL A 27 -9.39 2.50 -4.35
N SER A 28 -10.03 2.52 -5.52
CA SER A 28 -11.24 1.77 -5.80
C SER A 28 -11.14 0.88 -7.03
N ASP A 29 -10.06 0.98 -7.79
CA ASP A 29 -9.82 0.09 -8.93
C ASP A 29 -8.32 -0.13 -9.11
N PHE A 30 -7.97 -1.00 -10.06
CA PHE A 30 -6.57 -1.36 -10.27
C PHE A 30 -5.74 -0.15 -10.71
N ALA A 31 -6.26 0.70 -11.57
CA ALA A 31 -5.50 1.84 -12.07
C ALA A 31 -5.13 2.78 -10.92
N GLU A 32 -6.08 3.04 -10.03
CA GLU A 32 -5.81 3.88 -8.86
C GLU A 32 -4.82 3.22 -7.92
N LEU A 33 -4.95 1.91 -7.73
CA LEU A 33 -4.03 1.18 -6.86
C LEU A 33 -2.61 1.21 -7.42
N ASP A 34 -2.46 0.96 -8.72
CA ASP A 34 -1.16 0.96 -9.36
C ASP A 34 -0.50 2.34 -9.25
N ASN A 35 -1.25 3.39 -9.49
CA ASN A 35 -0.75 4.75 -9.35
C ASN A 35 -0.36 5.07 -7.90
N ALA A 36 -1.16 4.64 -6.95
CA ALA A 36 -0.86 4.90 -5.53
C ALA A 36 0.44 4.22 -5.12
N VAL A 37 0.66 2.98 -5.56
CA VAL A 37 1.88 2.26 -5.24
C VAL A 37 3.10 2.97 -5.82
N ILE A 38 2.96 3.55 -7.01
CA ILE A 38 4.05 4.27 -7.64
C ILE A 38 4.31 5.61 -6.96
N GLU A 39 3.26 6.33 -6.58
CA GLU A 39 3.39 7.70 -6.08
C GLU A 39 3.62 7.80 -4.59
N ALA A 40 3.26 6.77 -3.83
CA ALA A 40 3.36 6.84 -2.38
C ALA A 40 4.82 6.95 -1.93
N GLU A 41 5.01 7.72 -0.88
CA GLU A 41 6.32 7.96 -0.28
C GLU A 41 6.34 7.39 1.13
N ASP A 42 7.51 7.35 1.73
CA ASP A 42 7.67 6.82 3.09
C ASP A 42 6.71 7.50 4.04
N GLY A 43 5.98 6.69 4.80
CA GLY A 43 5.00 7.16 5.76
C GLY A 43 3.58 7.26 5.22
N ASP A 44 3.39 7.14 3.93
CA ASP A 44 2.06 7.21 3.35
C ASP A 44 1.26 5.93 3.59
N GLU A 45 -0.05 6.06 3.46
CA GLU A 45 -0.97 4.93 3.62
C GLU A 45 -1.79 4.77 2.35
N ILE A 46 -1.98 3.52 1.93
CA ILE A 46 -2.85 3.18 0.82
C ILE A 46 -4.02 2.37 1.37
N VAL A 47 -5.22 2.88 1.19
CA VAL A 47 -6.44 2.20 1.63
C VAL A 47 -7.14 1.63 0.41
N ILE A 48 -7.24 0.29 0.39
CA ILE A 48 -7.83 -0.43 -0.73
C ILE A 48 -9.29 -0.70 -0.37
N LYS A 49 -10.18 -0.06 -1.10
CA LYS A 49 -11.60 -0.17 -0.83
C LYS A 49 -12.11 -1.53 -1.26
N LYS A 50 -13.27 -1.91 -0.76
CA LYS A 50 -13.90 -3.19 -1.07
C LYS A 50 -13.98 -3.38 -2.57
N GLY A 51 -13.65 -4.57 -3.03
CA GLY A 51 -13.71 -4.93 -4.43
C GLY A 51 -12.63 -5.92 -4.80
N VAL A 52 -12.65 -6.38 -6.04
CA VAL A 52 -11.66 -7.30 -6.59
C VAL A 52 -10.76 -6.52 -7.55
N TYR A 53 -9.47 -6.58 -7.29
CA TYR A 53 -8.46 -5.86 -8.06
C TYR A 53 -7.65 -6.89 -8.83
N GLU A 54 -7.87 -6.95 -10.14
CA GLU A 54 -7.18 -7.90 -11.00
C GLU A 54 -5.87 -7.28 -11.48
N LEU A 55 -4.76 -7.90 -11.09
CA LEU A 55 -3.45 -7.38 -11.38
C LEU A 55 -2.98 -7.81 -12.76
N GLU A 56 -2.28 -6.93 -13.45
CA GLU A 56 -1.58 -7.26 -14.68
C GLU A 56 -0.13 -7.65 -14.42
N ALA A 57 0.39 -7.23 -13.27
CA ALA A 57 1.73 -7.54 -12.83
C ALA A 57 1.79 -7.41 -11.31
N PRO A 58 2.78 -7.99 -10.65
CA PRO A 58 2.90 -7.83 -9.20
C PRO A 58 2.99 -6.36 -8.80
N LEU A 59 2.43 -6.05 -7.65
CA LEU A 59 2.54 -4.71 -7.07
C LEU A 59 3.86 -4.64 -6.31
N GLU A 60 4.80 -3.87 -6.82
CA GLU A 60 6.12 -3.74 -6.22
C GLU A 60 6.16 -2.52 -5.32
N ILE A 61 6.54 -2.73 -4.07
CA ILE A 61 6.53 -1.68 -3.06
C ILE A 61 7.95 -1.23 -2.80
N PHE A 62 8.23 0.02 -3.15
CA PHE A 62 9.55 0.64 -3.02
C PHE A 62 9.60 1.73 -1.96
N SER A 63 8.51 1.98 -1.25
CA SER A 63 8.47 3.00 -0.19
C SER A 63 7.89 2.38 1.07
N ARG A 64 8.27 2.91 2.22
CA ARG A 64 7.80 2.39 3.50
C ARG A 64 6.38 2.87 3.76
N VAL A 65 5.44 2.13 3.24
CA VAL A 65 4.01 2.47 3.30
C VAL A 65 3.26 1.44 4.11
N THR A 66 2.06 1.83 4.53
CA THR A 66 1.08 0.89 5.05
C THR A 66 0.03 0.68 3.97
N VAL A 67 -0.18 -0.56 3.58
CA VAL A 67 -1.24 -0.94 2.64
C VAL A 67 -2.32 -1.62 3.45
N ARG A 68 -3.50 -1.05 3.46
CA ARG A 68 -4.59 -1.56 4.29
C ARG A 68 -5.85 -1.74 3.45
N GLY A 69 -6.46 -2.92 3.57
CA GLY A 69 -7.72 -3.20 2.88
C GLY A 69 -8.92 -2.95 3.75
N GLU A 70 -10.01 -2.54 3.14
CA GLU A 70 -11.32 -2.60 3.76
C GLU A 70 -11.82 -4.04 3.71
N GLN A 71 -12.79 -4.34 4.54
CA GLN A 71 -13.40 -5.66 4.51
C GLN A 71 -13.94 -5.92 3.11
N GLY A 72 -13.56 -7.04 2.53
CA GLY A 72 -13.97 -7.40 1.17
C GLY A 72 -13.01 -6.93 0.08
N ALA A 73 -11.86 -6.36 0.45
CA ALA A 73 -10.84 -6.02 -0.53
C ALA A 73 -10.06 -7.27 -0.92
N VAL A 74 -9.99 -7.57 -2.19
CA VAL A 74 -9.37 -8.78 -2.73
C VAL A 74 -8.41 -8.40 -3.84
N ILE A 75 -7.19 -8.90 -3.74
CA ILE A 75 -6.18 -8.75 -4.78
C ILE A 75 -6.11 -10.08 -5.53
N ASP A 76 -6.34 -10.05 -6.83
CA ASP A 76 -6.30 -11.23 -7.69
C ASP A 76 -5.09 -11.12 -8.61
N ALA A 77 -4.16 -12.01 -8.44
CA ALA A 77 -2.88 -11.93 -9.17
C ALA A 77 -2.93 -12.51 -10.58
N GLY A 78 -4.11 -12.94 -11.04
CA GLY A 78 -4.27 -13.33 -12.43
C GLY A 78 -3.69 -14.68 -12.79
N GLY A 79 -3.37 -15.49 -11.81
CA GLY A 79 -2.88 -16.85 -12.05
C GLY A 79 -1.38 -16.95 -12.30
N ARG A 80 -0.66 -15.85 -12.12
CA ARG A 80 0.79 -15.84 -12.34
C ARG A 80 1.45 -14.74 -11.52
N GLY A 81 2.70 -14.97 -11.15
CA GLY A 81 3.45 -13.99 -10.38
C GLY A 81 2.97 -13.88 -8.95
N SER A 82 3.49 -12.91 -8.26
CA SER A 82 3.12 -12.62 -6.88
C SER A 82 2.09 -11.51 -6.83
N GLY A 83 1.36 -11.42 -5.73
CA GLY A 83 0.47 -10.29 -5.51
C GLY A 83 1.25 -9.04 -5.18
N PHE A 84 2.05 -9.10 -4.13
CA PHE A 84 2.92 -8.00 -3.72
C PHE A 84 4.36 -8.45 -3.69
N ILE A 85 5.26 -7.55 -4.03
CA ILE A 85 6.70 -7.76 -3.85
C ILE A 85 7.21 -6.57 -3.03
N VAL A 86 7.70 -6.85 -1.83
CA VAL A 86 8.18 -5.82 -0.91
C VAL A 86 9.67 -5.68 -1.06
N ARG A 87 10.14 -4.49 -1.38
CA ARG A 87 11.54 -4.21 -1.70
C ARG A 87 12.27 -3.36 -0.67
N VAL A 88 11.56 -2.84 0.32
CA VAL A 88 12.14 -1.94 1.31
C VAL A 88 11.71 -2.37 2.70
N PRO A 89 12.45 -1.98 3.76
CA PRO A 89 12.11 -2.40 5.11
C PRO A 89 10.87 -1.70 5.64
N LYS A 90 10.25 -2.31 6.63
CA LYS A 90 9.21 -1.71 7.47
C LYS A 90 7.95 -1.33 6.70
N VAL A 91 7.58 -2.14 5.72
CA VAL A 91 6.29 -2.04 5.05
C VAL A 91 5.27 -2.82 5.89
N ARG A 92 4.05 -2.34 5.91
CA ARG A 92 2.97 -3.05 6.58
C ARG A 92 1.84 -3.28 5.60
N ILE A 93 1.39 -4.53 5.50
CA ILE A 93 0.26 -4.91 4.64
C ILE A 93 -0.74 -5.61 5.53
N GLU A 94 -1.97 -5.12 5.54
CA GLU A 94 -2.96 -5.67 6.46
C GLU A 94 -4.38 -5.72 5.87
N ASN A 95 -5.15 -6.65 6.36
CA ASN A 95 -6.60 -6.77 6.09
C ASN A 95 -6.92 -6.96 4.62
N LEU A 96 -6.21 -7.88 3.97
CA LEU A 96 -6.41 -8.16 2.55
C LEU A 96 -6.52 -9.64 2.30
N THR A 97 -7.26 -10.00 1.26
CA THR A 97 -7.21 -11.32 0.66
C THR A 97 -6.39 -11.20 -0.62
N VAL A 98 -5.39 -12.05 -0.77
CA VAL A 98 -4.59 -12.14 -2.00
C VAL A 98 -4.79 -13.55 -2.54
N ARG A 99 -5.25 -13.64 -3.77
CA ARG A 99 -5.59 -14.95 -4.34
C ARG A 99 -5.08 -15.07 -5.76
N ASN A 100 -5.09 -16.30 -6.25
CA ASN A 100 -4.81 -16.61 -7.65
C ASN A 100 -3.42 -16.16 -8.07
N TYR A 101 -2.46 -16.21 -7.12
CA TYR A 101 -1.07 -15.98 -7.46
C TYR A 101 -0.51 -17.27 -8.08
N GLY A 102 0.61 -17.15 -8.79
CA GLY A 102 1.17 -18.26 -9.51
C GLY A 102 1.81 -19.29 -8.60
N GLY A 103 2.20 -20.41 -9.19
CA GLY A 103 2.85 -21.50 -8.46
C GLY A 103 4.24 -21.81 -8.98
N ASP A 104 4.87 -20.87 -9.65
CA ASP A 104 6.20 -21.11 -10.20
C ASP A 104 7.24 -20.99 -9.10
N LEU A 105 7.75 -22.14 -8.66
CA LEU A 105 8.74 -22.18 -7.60
C LEU A 105 10.06 -21.53 -8.00
N TYR A 106 10.40 -21.59 -9.28
CA TYR A 106 11.63 -20.97 -9.76
C TYR A 106 11.50 -19.45 -9.79
N ALA A 107 10.32 -18.94 -10.11
CA ALA A 107 10.06 -17.52 -10.09
C ALA A 107 9.70 -17.00 -8.68
N ARG A 108 9.54 -17.91 -7.72
CA ARG A 108 9.18 -17.58 -6.34
C ARG A 108 7.83 -16.89 -6.24
N ASP A 109 6.87 -17.37 -7.00
CA ASP A 109 5.51 -16.81 -6.92
C ASP A 109 4.93 -16.98 -5.52
N ALA A 110 4.32 -15.95 -5.01
CA ALA A 110 3.71 -15.95 -3.68
C ALA A 110 2.64 -14.88 -3.59
N GLY A 111 1.75 -15.01 -2.62
CA GLY A 111 0.80 -13.94 -2.34
C GLY A 111 1.52 -12.64 -2.01
N VAL A 112 2.46 -12.72 -1.09
CA VAL A 112 3.35 -11.60 -0.76
C VAL A 112 4.77 -12.14 -0.73
N MET A 113 5.62 -11.57 -1.54
CA MET A 113 7.05 -11.90 -1.52
C MET A 113 7.79 -10.76 -0.82
N VAL A 114 8.51 -11.11 0.23
CA VAL A 114 9.33 -10.16 0.97
C VAL A 114 10.76 -10.37 0.52
N GLY A 115 11.30 -9.39 -0.18
CA GLY A 115 12.61 -9.50 -0.78
C GLY A 115 13.75 -9.24 0.20
N ASP A 116 14.95 -9.40 -0.29
CA ASP A 116 16.14 -9.09 0.50
C ASP A 116 16.14 -7.60 0.86
N GLY A 117 16.47 -7.28 2.08
CA GLY A 117 16.50 -5.90 2.53
C GLY A 117 15.14 -5.36 2.97
N ALA A 118 14.11 -6.19 2.97
CA ALA A 118 12.77 -5.78 3.41
C ALA A 118 12.53 -6.16 4.88
N ASP A 119 13.52 -5.99 5.72
CA ASP A 119 13.44 -6.36 7.13
C ASP A 119 12.38 -5.56 7.86
N GLY A 120 11.72 -6.17 8.83
CA GLY A 120 10.72 -5.49 9.65
C GLY A 120 9.39 -5.28 8.95
N THR A 121 9.19 -5.90 7.80
CA THR A 121 7.89 -5.90 7.12
C THR A 121 6.88 -6.69 7.96
N GLU A 122 5.69 -6.16 8.10
CA GLU A 122 4.62 -6.80 8.86
C GLU A 122 3.45 -7.16 7.95
N LEU A 123 3.02 -8.40 8.07
CA LEU A 123 1.86 -8.90 7.33
C LEU A 123 0.81 -9.28 8.38
N VAL A 124 -0.32 -8.58 8.38
CA VAL A 124 -1.29 -8.70 9.45
C VAL A 124 -2.67 -8.99 8.87
N ASN A 125 -3.28 -10.05 9.35
CA ASN A 125 -4.65 -10.40 8.97
C ASN A 125 -4.81 -10.51 7.46
N LEU A 126 -3.95 -11.31 6.85
CA LEU A 126 -4.02 -11.60 5.42
C LEU A 126 -4.59 -12.99 5.22
N THR A 127 -5.35 -13.14 4.15
CA THR A 127 -5.80 -14.44 3.65
C THR A 127 -5.05 -14.68 2.33
N LEU A 128 -4.32 -15.78 2.26
CA LEU A 128 -3.49 -16.12 1.10
C LEU A 128 -3.88 -17.47 0.55
#